data_d734927d21418d03ded42a4311987168
#
_entry.id   d734927d21418d03ded42a4311987168
#
_cell.length_a   1.000
_cell.length_b   1.000
_cell.length_c   1.000
_cell.angle_alpha   90.00
_cell.angle_beta   90.00
_cell.angle_gamma   90.00
#
_symmetry.space_group_name_H-M   'P 1'
#
loop_
_entity.id
_entity.type
_entity.pdbx_description
1 polymer ?
#
loop_
_entity_poly.entity_id
_entity_poly.type
_entity_poly.pdbx_seq_one_letter_code
_entity_poly.pdbx_strand_id
1 'polypeptide(L)'
;MKKLLFLFVSALVGMTVFAQDEMPTVNWPYLYPDFIQGELMQIGGGTSKGQYNIHLGQGALHLVENGQIGEISVQTVMKVTIGEDIFRNVGGRMYKVLAEGKDGYVVGETLADYSAIVRDDGAYGGSLSNAAKGFSYDENYGNYSYLVTNDYADLLSIKNESEELPVTKNTYLVIDNQLYPANKKSVLAIEGVDKKVFSEFLKSNDIKWKEVVDLVKIVDYITSLK
;
A
#
# COMPACT_ATOMS: atom_id res chain seq x y z
N MET A 1 52.49 -7.47 -41.92
CA MET A 1 51.03 -7.67 -41.88
C MET A 1 50.62 -7.65 -40.41
N LYS A 2 50.13 -6.48 -39.94
CA LYS A 2 49.71 -6.29 -38.53
C LYS A 2 48.21 -6.55 -38.47
N LYS A 3 47.79 -7.60 -37.73
CA LYS A 3 46.38 -7.89 -37.46
C LYS A 3 45.91 -6.98 -36.31
N LEU A 4 45.00 -6.07 -36.61
CA LEU A 4 44.31 -5.22 -35.65
C LEU A 4 43.18 -6.04 -35.03
N LEU A 5 43.29 -6.32 -33.76
CA LEU A 5 42.23 -6.98 -32.94
C LEU A 5 41.30 -5.90 -32.39
N PHE A 6 40.09 -5.79 -32.93
CA PHE A 6 39.06 -4.93 -32.41
C PHE A 6 38.37 -5.63 -31.23
N LEU A 7 38.59 -5.11 -30.03
CA LEU A 7 37.89 -5.55 -28.82
C LEU A 7 36.61 -4.74 -28.69
N PHE A 8 35.46 -5.35 -29.00
CA PHE A 8 34.14 -4.78 -28.72
C PHE A 8 33.84 -4.97 -27.22
N VAL A 9 34.01 -3.93 -26.44
CA VAL A 9 33.48 -3.87 -25.09
C VAL A 9 32.02 -3.38 -25.17
N SER A 10 31.08 -4.31 -25.14
CA SER A 10 29.66 -4.00 -24.98
C SER A 10 29.38 -3.66 -23.52
N ALA A 11 29.31 -2.35 -23.22
CA ALA A 11 28.82 -1.86 -21.97
C ALA A 11 27.29 -2.14 -21.89
N LEU A 12 26.89 -3.19 -21.17
CA LEU A 12 25.52 -3.36 -20.75
C LEU A 12 25.22 -2.27 -19.69
N VAL A 13 24.64 -1.17 -20.15
CA VAL A 13 24.00 -0.20 -19.27
C VAL A 13 22.70 -0.86 -18.81
N GLY A 14 22.72 -1.45 -17.63
CA GLY A 14 21.52 -1.88 -16.93
C GLY A 14 20.68 -0.65 -16.62
N MET A 15 19.68 -0.37 -17.44
CA MET A 15 18.59 0.54 -17.08
C MET A 15 17.80 -0.12 -15.96
N THR A 16 18.09 0.27 -14.73
CA THR A 16 17.13 0.10 -13.63
C THR A 16 15.94 0.98 -13.95
N VAL A 17 14.91 0.40 -14.52
CA VAL A 17 13.60 1.01 -14.59
C VAL A 17 13.12 1.08 -13.14
N PHE A 18 13.32 2.23 -12.50
CA PHE A 18 12.55 2.56 -11.31
C PHE A 18 11.12 2.67 -11.82
N ALA A 19 10.28 1.69 -11.47
CA ALA A 19 8.84 1.86 -11.59
C ALA A 19 8.52 3.15 -10.80
N GLN A 20 8.21 4.23 -11.50
CA GLN A 20 7.59 5.38 -10.87
C GLN A 20 6.26 4.85 -10.36
N ASP A 21 6.15 4.69 -9.04
CA ASP A 21 4.87 4.50 -8.40
C ASP A 21 4.00 5.70 -8.82
N GLU A 22 3.04 5.46 -9.71
CA GLU A 22 2.09 6.50 -10.09
C GLU A 22 1.40 6.98 -8.83
N MET A 23 1.65 8.24 -8.45
CA MET A 23 0.92 8.85 -7.35
C MET A 23 -0.52 9.04 -7.80
N PRO A 24 -1.51 8.65 -6.98
CA PRO A 24 -2.90 8.88 -7.33
C PRO A 24 -3.16 10.38 -7.47
N THR A 25 -4.03 10.74 -8.40
CA THR A 25 -4.46 12.12 -8.59
C THR A 25 -5.32 12.59 -7.41
N VAL A 26 -5.34 13.87 -7.14
CA VAL A 26 -5.99 14.47 -5.98
C VAL A 26 -7.49 14.18 -5.92
N ASN A 27 -8.13 14.18 -7.06
CA ASN A 27 -9.57 13.95 -7.16
C ASN A 27 -9.94 12.48 -7.32
N TRP A 28 -8.95 11.58 -7.31
CA TRP A 28 -9.15 10.16 -7.41
C TRP A 28 -8.74 9.47 -6.11
N PRO A 29 -9.70 9.15 -5.23
CA PRO A 29 -9.42 8.68 -3.87
C PRO A 29 -9.00 7.21 -3.79
N TYR A 30 -8.55 6.62 -4.87
CA TYR A 30 -8.23 5.21 -4.96
C TYR A 30 -6.77 4.93 -5.31
N LEU A 31 -6.29 3.76 -4.92
CA LEU A 31 -4.92 3.30 -5.14
C LEU A 31 -4.60 3.10 -6.62
N TYR A 32 -5.55 2.55 -7.38
CA TYR A 32 -5.39 2.33 -8.82
C TYR A 32 -6.22 3.34 -9.62
N PRO A 33 -5.75 3.72 -10.81
CA PRO A 33 -6.46 4.70 -11.66
C PRO A 33 -7.84 4.21 -12.12
N ASP A 34 -8.11 2.90 -12.06
CA ASP A 34 -9.39 2.29 -12.41
C ASP A 34 -9.74 1.19 -11.42
N PHE A 35 -11.02 0.77 -11.40
CA PHE A 35 -11.40 -0.47 -10.74
C PHE A 35 -10.94 -1.65 -11.61
N ILE A 36 -10.12 -2.52 -11.03
CA ILE A 36 -9.41 -3.59 -11.76
C ILE A 36 -10.04 -4.92 -11.46
N GLN A 37 -10.12 -5.79 -12.48
CA GLN A 37 -10.57 -7.17 -12.32
C GLN A 37 -9.72 -7.89 -11.27
N GLY A 38 -10.40 -8.57 -10.36
CA GLY A 38 -9.78 -9.27 -9.26
C GLY A 38 -10.60 -10.46 -8.77
N GLU A 39 -10.01 -11.17 -7.83
CA GLU A 39 -10.66 -12.30 -7.16
C GLU A 39 -10.54 -12.13 -5.65
N LEU A 40 -11.67 -12.09 -4.98
CA LEU A 40 -11.79 -12.01 -3.53
C LEU A 40 -11.99 -13.40 -2.97
N MET A 41 -11.21 -13.75 -1.94
CA MET A 41 -11.36 -14.97 -1.16
C MET A 41 -11.89 -14.63 0.23
N GLN A 42 -12.99 -15.27 0.62
CA GLN A 42 -13.62 -15.08 1.92
C GLN A 42 -13.04 -16.01 2.99
N ILE A 43 -13.13 -15.60 4.24
CA ILE A 43 -12.91 -16.47 5.40
C ILE A 43 -13.99 -17.56 5.34
N GLY A 44 -13.56 -18.83 5.26
CA GLY A 44 -14.48 -19.97 5.06
C GLY A 44 -14.49 -20.54 3.63
N GLY A 45 -13.73 -19.93 2.69
CA GLY A 45 -13.39 -20.56 1.41
C GLY A 45 -14.25 -20.15 0.20
N GLY A 46 -15.19 -19.22 0.33
CA GLY A 46 -15.91 -18.65 -0.81
C GLY A 46 -15.00 -17.75 -1.64
N THR A 47 -15.16 -17.76 -2.96
CA THR A 47 -14.51 -16.82 -3.88
C THR A 47 -15.52 -16.05 -4.71
N SER A 48 -15.21 -14.79 -5.02
CA SER A 48 -15.98 -13.95 -5.93
C SER A 48 -15.09 -13.14 -6.84
N LYS A 49 -15.48 -12.98 -8.09
CA LYS A 49 -14.78 -12.14 -9.07
C LYS A 49 -15.52 -10.82 -9.21
N GLY A 50 -14.78 -9.74 -9.39
CA GLY A 50 -15.34 -8.40 -9.53
C GLY A 50 -14.30 -7.38 -9.93
N GLN A 51 -14.71 -6.13 -9.99
CA GLN A 51 -13.81 -4.99 -10.19
C GLN A 51 -13.59 -4.29 -8.86
N TYR A 52 -12.34 -4.33 -8.38
CA TYR A 52 -11.97 -3.86 -7.05
C TYR A 52 -10.98 -2.70 -7.11
N ASN A 53 -10.99 -1.89 -6.05
CA ASN A 53 -9.97 -0.89 -5.78
C ASN A 53 -9.83 -0.68 -4.26
N ILE A 54 -8.72 -0.08 -3.82
CA ILE A 54 -8.49 0.29 -2.43
C ILE A 54 -8.69 1.80 -2.29
N HIS A 55 -9.61 2.20 -1.43
CA HIS A 55 -9.87 3.60 -1.13
C HIS A 55 -8.79 4.13 -0.18
N LEU A 56 -8.11 5.22 -0.57
CA LEU A 56 -6.95 5.76 0.14
C LEU A 56 -7.28 6.46 1.46
N GLY A 57 -8.54 6.73 1.72
CA GLY A 57 -8.97 7.34 2.97
C GLY A 57 -8.72 6.45 4.19
N GLN A 58 -9.17 5.19 4.12
CA GLN A 58 -9.08 4.24 5.23
C GLN A 58 -8.47 2.89 4.85
N GLY A 59 -7.98 2.74 3.63
CA GLY A 59 -7.55 1.43 3.12
C GLY A 59 -8.74 0.47 2.94
N ALA A 60 -9.94 1.02 2.70
CA ALA A 60 -11.15 0.24 2.51
C ALA A 60 -11.16 -0.45 1.14
N LEU A 61 -11.68 -1.68 1.09
CA LEU A 61 -11.88 -2.41 -0.16
C LEU A 61 -13.23 -2.06 -0.77
N HIS A 62 -13.21 -1.50 -1.96
CA HIS A 62 -14.40 -1.16 -2.73
C HIS A 62 -14.54 -2.05 -3.97
N LEU A 63 -15.79 -2.27 -4.40
CA LEU A 63 -16.11 -2.90 -5.68
C LEU A 63 -17.06 -2.00 -6.48
N VAL A 64 -17.05 -2.18 -7.80
CA VAL A 64 -18.08 -1.63 -8.69
C VAL A 64 -18.96 -2.75 -9.17
N GLU A 65 -20.27 -2.61 -8.93
CA GLU A 65 -21.29 -3.52 -9.42
C GLU A 65 -22.49 -2.72 -9.94
N ASN A 66 -22.92 -3.00 -11.18
CA ASN A 66 -24.04 -2.30 -11.84
C ASN A 66 -23.93 -0.77 -11.85
N GLY A 67 -22.70 -0.24 -12.00
CA GLY A 67 -22.42 1.21 -11.99
C GLY A 67 -22.42 1.85 -10.59
N GLN A 68 -22.61 1.08 -9.54
CA GLN A 68 -22.58 1.56 -8.17
C GLN A 68 -21.30 1.09 -7.45
N ILE A 69 -20.75 1.95 -6.61
CA ILE A 69 -19.59 1.65 -5.76
C ILE A 69 -20.11 1.18 -4.42
N GLY A 70 -19.63 0.01 -3.98
CA GLY A 70 -19.91 -0.55 -2.66
C GLY A 70 -18.64 -0.81 -1.87
N GLU A 71 -18.70 -0.60 -0.56
CA GLU A 71 -17.64 -1.01 0.37
C GLU A 71 -17.86 -2.46 0.79
N ILE A 72 -16.79 -3.24 0.75
CA ILE A 72 -16.78 -4.63 1.20
C ILE A 72 -16.36 -4.70 2.65
N SER A 73 -17.19 -5.34 3.50
CA SER A 73 -16.80 -5.62 4.87
C SER A 73 -15.58 -6.54 4.92
N VAL A 74 -14.42 -5.97 5.22
CA VAL A 74 -13.15 -6.72 5.26
C VAL A 74 -13.10 -7.80 6.34
N GLN A 75 -14.02 -7.77 7.32
CA GLN A 75 -14.12 -8.80 8.36
C GLN A 75 -14.39 -10.19 7.79
N THR A 76 -15.01 -10.27 6.63
CA THR A 76 -15.30 -11.55 5.94
C THR A 76 -14.25 -11.91 4.89
N VAL A 77 -13.31 -11.01 4.60
CA VAL A 77 -12.30 -11.18 3.55
C VAL A 77 -11.02 -11.76 4.14
N MET A 78 -10.50 -12.81 3.53
CA MET A 78 -9.16 -13.34 3.82
C MET A 78 -8.12 -12.60 2.98
N LYS A 79 -8.33 -12.55 1.66
CA LYS A 79 -7.45 -11.87 0.70
C LYS A 79 -8.23 -11.43 -0.53
N VAL A 80 -7.70 -10.45 -1.24
CA VAL A 80 -8.15 -10.09 -2.59
C VAL A 80 -6.94 -9.94 -3.50
N THR A 81 -7.07 -10.43 -4.73
CA THR A 81 -6.12 -10.15 -5.81
C THR A 81 -6.73 -9.06 -6.67
N ILE A 82 -6.00 -7.98 -6.93
CA ILE A 82 -6.42 -6.85 -7.78
C ILE A 82 -5.37 -6.71 -8.86
N GLY A 83 -5.68 -7.10 -10.09
CA GLY A 83 -4.66 -7.26 -11.13
C GLY A 83 -3.61 -8.29 -10.71
N GLU A 84 -2.36 -7.87 -10.61
CA GLU A 84 -1.23 -8.72 -10.16
C GLU A 84 -0.95 -8.61 -8.66
N ASP A 85 -1.54 -7.63 -7.98
CA ASP A 85 -1.28 -7.36 -6.58
C ASP A 85 -2.17 -8.19 -5.66
N ILE A 86 -1.59 -8.67 -4.57
CA ILE A 86 -2.29 -9.41 -3.53
C ILE A 86 -2.44 -8.52 -2.30
N PHE A 87 -3.65 -8.42 -1.79
CA PHE A 87 -3.94 -7.79 -0.52
C PHE A 87 -4.43 -8.84 0.47
N ARG A 88 -3.92 -8.78 1.70
CA ARG A 88 -4.34 -9.63 2.81
C ARG A 88 -5.01 -8.81 3.90
N ASN A 89 -6.01 -9.39 4.52
CA ASN A 89 -6.62 -8.83 5.72
C ASN A 89 -5.74 -9.12 6.93
N VAL A 90 -5.32 -8.06 7.62
CA VAL A 90 -4.65 -8.14 8.91
C VAL A 90 -5.32 -7.18 9.87
N GLY A 91 -5.88 -7.70 10.95
CA GLY A 91 -6.55 -6.87 11.96
C GLY A 91 -7.75 -6.07 11.46
N GLY A 92 -8.45 -6.54 10.42
CA GLY A 92 -9.63 -5.87 9.86
C GLY A 92 -9.33 -4.79 8.80
N ARG A 93 -8.11 -4.76 8.26
CA ARG A 93 -7.71 -3.86 7.16
C ARG A 93 -6.98 -4.62 6.06
N MET A 94 -7.07 -4.10 4.84
CA MET A 94 -6.39 -4.67 3.68
C MET A 94 -5.00 -4.06 3.50
N TYR A 95 -3.99 -4.93 3.42
CA TYR A 95 -2.60 -4.53 3.19
C TYR A 95 -2.05 -5.22 1.95
N LYS A 96 -1.35 -4.47 1.11
CA LYS A 96 -0.67 -5.02 -0.07
C LYS A 96 0.50 -5.90 0.37
N VAL A 97 0.55 -7.14 -0.09
CA VAL A 97 1.70 -8.03 0.12
C VAL A 97 2.85 -7.55 -0.76
N LEU A 98 3.96 -7.17 -0.16
CA LEU A 98 5.18 -6.76 -0.84
C LEU A 98 6.12 -7.94 -1.06
N ALA A 99 6.20 -8.84 -0.08
CA ALA A 99 6.94 -10.10 -0.19
C ALA A 99 6.48 -11.09 0.89
N GLU A 100 6.63 -12.38 0.59
CA GLU A 100 6.33 -13.46 1.53
C GLU A 100 7.63 -14.07 2.07
N GLY A 101 7.69 -14.32 3.38
CA GLY A 101 8.69 -15.12 4.07
C GLY A 101 8.16 -16.54 4.29
N LYS A 102 8.87 -17.33 5.10
CA LYS A 102 8.47 -18.74 5.40
C LYS A 102 7.16 -18.82 6.18
N ASP A 103 7.06 -18.06 7.28
CA ASP A 103 5.91 -18.08 8.20
C ASP A 103 5.42 -16.66 8.53
N GLY A 104 5.50 -15.77 7.57
CA GLY A 104 5.07 -14.38 7.68
C GLY A 104 5.30 -13.63 6.38
N TYR A 105 5.02 -12.34 6.36
CA TYR A 105 5.13 -11.54 5.15
C TYR A 105 5.38 -10.07 5.44
N VAL A 106 5.87 -9.36 4.44
CA VAL A 106 6.05 -7.90 4.45
C VAL A 106 4.89 -7.29 3.69
N VAL A 107 4.25 -6.28 4.29
CA VAL A 107 3.12 -5.60 3.67
C VAL A 107 3.32 -4.10 3.61
N GLY A 108 2.68 -3.48 2.64
CA GLY A 108 2.58 -2.04 2.46
C GLY A 108 1.16 -1.54 2.61
N GLU A 109 1.04 -0.31 3.08
CA GLU A 109 -0.19 0.46 3.13
C GLU A 109 0.07 1.83 2.49
N THR A 110 -0.83 2.27 1.64
CA THR A 110 -0.82 3.63 1.07
C THR A 110 -2.11 4.31 1.49
N LEU A 111 -1.98 5.47 2.14
CA LEU A 111 -3.12 6.27 2.59
C LEU A 111 -2.96 7.72 2.15
N ALA A 112 -4.06 8.42 1.94
CA ALA A 112 -4.06 9.86 1.70
C ALA A 112 -3.48 10.61 2.92
N ASP A 113 -2.60 11.58 2.67
CA ASP A 113 -2.06 12.46 3.72
C ASP A 113 -2.95 13.69 3.89
N TYR A 114 -4.00 13.53 4.68
CA TYR A 114 -4.92 14.64 4.98
C TYR A 114 -4.22 15.83 5.62
N SER A 115 -3.14 15.61 6.37
CA SER A 115 -2.43 16.71 7.02
C SER A 115 -1.67 17.58 6.03
N ALA A 116 -1.25 17.03 4.90
CA ALA A 116 -0.68 17.77 3.80
C ALA A 116 -1.75 18.52 3.01
N ILE A 117 -2.90 17.87 2.75
CA ILE A 117 -4.06 18.47 2.07
C ILE A 117 -4.55 19.73 2.82
N VAL A 118 -4.73 19.64 4.14
CA VAL A 118 -5.22 20.76 4.96
C VAL A 118 -4.20 21.90 5.11
N ARG A 119 -2.90 21.60 5.05
CA ARG A 119 -1.86 22.63 5.18
C ARG A 119 -1.75 23.56 3.98
N ASP A 120 -2.15 23.08 2.80
CA ASP A 120 -2.08 23.88 1.57
C ASP A 120 -3.21 24.94 1.48
N ASP A 121 -4.23 24.84 2.33
CA ASP A 121 -5.40 25.74 2.34
C ASP A 121 -5.18 27.08 3.05
N GLY A 122 -3.98 27.48 3.39
CA GLY A 122 -3.61 28.81 3.91
C GLY A 122 -4.48 29.35 5.05
N ALA A 123 -3.94 30.21 5.90
CA ALA A 123 -4.57 30.78 7.13
C ALA A 123 -5.83 31.64 6.92
N TYR A 124 -6.43 31.68 5.75
CA TYR A 124 -7.59 32.50 5.39
C TYR A 124 -8.69 31.72 4.69
N GLY A 125 -9.20 30.64 5.26
CA GLY A 125 -10.51 30.07 4.86
C GLY A 125 -10.74 29.94 3.33
N GLY A 126 -9.70 29.68 2.58
CA GLY A 126 -9.76 29.42 1.15
C GLY A 126 -10.58 28.14 0.93
N SER A 127 -11.42 28.11 -0.08
CA SER A 127 -12.11 26.93 -0.57
C SER A 127 -11.14 25.76 -0.50
N LEU A 128 -11.53 24.68 0.20
CA LEU A 128 -10.84 23.40 0.15
C LEU A 128 -10.33 23.21 -1.26
N SER A 129 -9.03 23.02 -1.43
CA SER A 129 -8.44 22.87 -2.76
C SER A 129 -9.22 21.82 -3.52
N ASN A 130 -9.18 21.84 -4.84
CA ASN A 130 -9.83 20.79 -5.66
C ASN A 130 -9.42 19.38 -5.20
N ALA A 131 -8.28 19.28 -4.51
CA ALA A 131 -7.78 18.11 -3.81
C ALA A 131 -8.77 17.45 -2.86
N ALA A 132 -9.56 18.27 -2.18
CA ALA A 132 -10.50 17.78 -1.19
C ALA A 132 -11.87 17.41 -1.78
N LYS A 133 -12.13 17.63 -3.06
CA LYS A 133 -13.43 17.30 -3.67
C LYS A 133 -13.74 15.80 -3.65
N GLY A 134 -12.71 14.95 -3.65
CA GLY A 134 -12.86 13.50 -3.47
C GLY A 134 -13.07 13.06 -2.03
N PHE A 135 -13.00 14.00 -1.06
CA PHE A 135 -13.12 13.73 0.37
C PHE A 135 -14.04 14.77 0.99
N SER A 136 -15.18 14.37 1.53
CA SER A 136 -16.02 15.27 2.31
C SER A 136 -15.56 15.24 3.77
N TYR A 137 -15.35 16.42 4.37
CA TYR A 137 -15.10 16.56 5.80
C TYR A 137 -16.41 16.70 6.53
N ASP A 138 -16.71 15.80 7.45
CA ASP A 138 -17.85 15.93 8.35
C ASP A 138 -17.42 16.64 9.65
N GLU A 139 -17.75 17.93 9.75
CA GLU A 139 -17.44 18.78 10.91
C GLU A 139 -18.01 18.25 12.22
N ASN A 140 -19.12 17.49 12.18
CA ASN A 140 -19.79 16.98 13.38
C ASN A 140 -19.07 15.77 14.00
N TYR A 141 -18.33 15.03 13.20
CA TYR A 141 -17.63 13.80 13.64
C TYR A 141 -16.11 13.93 13.63
N GLY A 142 -15.56 15.04 13.13
CA GLY A 142 -14.11 15.21 12.98
C GLY A 142 -13.47 14.18 12.03
N ASN A 143 -14.28 13.54 11.19
CA ASN A 143 -13.87 12.51 10.25
C ASN A 143 -14.16 12.93 8.81
N TYR A 144 -13.27 12.58 7.90
CA TYR A 144 -13.53 12.72 6.48
C TYR A 144 -14.51 11.63 6.04
N SER A 145 -15.64 12.02 5.43
CA SER A 145 -16.49 11.06 4.74
C SER A 145 -15.86 10.69 3.40
N TYR A 146 -15.75 9.39 3.16
CA TYR A 146 -14.89 8.85 2.11
C TYR A 146 -15.62 8.59 0.79
N LEU A 147 -16.93 8.78 0.76
CA LEU A 147 -17.73 8.62 -0.46
C LEU A 147 -18.45 9.94 -0.75
N VAL A 148 -17.92 10.70 -1.69
CA VAL A 148 -18.61 11.87 -2.24
C VAL A 148 -19.81 11.43 -3.09
N THR A 149 -19.71 10.26 -3.72
CA THR A 149 -20.78 9.64 -4.52
C THR A 149 -20.62 8.12 -4.54
N ASN A 150 -21.73 7.41 -4.58
CA ASN A 150 -21.78 5.98 -4.84
C ASN A 150 -21.93 5.66 -6.33
N ASP A 151 -22.11 6.67 -7.18
CA ASP A 151 -22.23 6.52 -8.62
C ASP A 151 -20.84 6.52 -9.25
N TYR A 152 -20.52 5.45 -9.97
CA TYR A 152 -19.23 5.29 -10.61
C TYR A 152 -18.99 6.30 -11.75
N ALA A 153 -20.03 6.67 -12.48
CA ALA A 153 -19.92 7.66 -13.56
C ALA A 153 -19.64 9.07 -13.00
N ASP A 154 -20.28 9.43 -11.89
CA ASP A 154 -20.00 10.69 -11.20
C ASP A 154 -18.55 10.74 -10.69
N LEU A 155 -18.08 9.63 -10.09
CA LEU A 155 -16.70 9.53 -9.64
C LEU A 155 -15.70 9.68 -10.80
N LEU A 156 -15.97 9.07 -11.96
CA LEU A 156 -15.13 9.21 -13.15
C LEU A 156 -15.07 10.66 -13.65
N SER A 157 -16.11 11.45 -13.44
CA SER A 157 -16.15 12.85 -13.90
C SER A 157 -15.13 13.72 -13.16
N ILE A 158 -14.77 13.40 -11.92
CA ILE A 158 -13.81 14.15 -11.10
C ILE A 158 -12.37 13.65 -11.26
N LYS A 159 -12.16 12.50 -11.89
CA LYS A 159 -10.85 11.86 -12.05
C LYS A 159 -9.84 12.68 -12.86
N ASN A 160 -10.31 13.54 -13.77
CA ASN A 160 -9.47 14.25 -14.74
C ASN A 160 -8.98 15.62 -14.27
N GLU A 161 -9.23 16.01 -13.03
CA GLU A 161 -8.69 17.24 -12.47
C GLU A 161 -7.26 17.00 -11.94
N SER A 162 -6.33 17.82 -12.35
CA SER A 162 -4.89 17.56 -12.52
C SER A 162 -3.98 17.77 -11.31
N GLU A 163 -4.44 17.65 -10.08
CA GLU A 163 -3.56 17.79 -8.91
C GLU A 163 -3.24 16.41 -8.28
N GLU A 164 -2.01 16.21 -7.81
CA GLU A 164 -1.58 14.97 -7.18
C GLU A 164 -2.06 14.89 -5.73
N LEU A 165 -2.63 13.76 -5.32
CA LEU A 165 -3.01 13.51 -3.93
C LEU A 165 -1.76 13.16 -3.11
N PRO A 166 -1.40 13.97 -2.08
CA PRO A 166 -0.32 13.57 -1.18
C PRO A 166 -0.68 12.28 -0.44
N VAL A 167 0.26 11.35 -0.41
CA VAL A 167 0.07 10.05 0.24
C VAL A 167 1.18 9.74 1.22
N THR A 168 0.85 8.97 2.25
CA THR A 168 1.81 8.30 3.13
C THR A 168 1.89 6.83 2.79
N LYS A 169 3.12 6.31 2.69
CA LYS A 169 3.39 4.89 2.48
C LYS A 169 4.01 4.30 3.74
N ASN A 170 3.38 3.29 4.30
CA ASN A 170 3.83 2.60 5.49
C ASN A 170 4.17 1.15 5.16
N THR A 171 5.24 0.63 5.76
CA THR A 171 5.65 -0.76 5.62
C THR A 171 5.60 -1.46 6.97
N TYR A 172 5.08 -2.68 6.97
CA TYR A 172 4.92 -3.49 8.17
C TYR A 172 5.43 -4.91 7.94
N LEU A 173 5.83 -5.53 9.03
CA LEU A 173 6.08 -6.97 9.13
C LEU A 173 4.83 -7.63 9.70
N VAL A 174 4.38 -8.72 9.11
CA VAL A 174 3.27 -9.53 9.63
C VAL A 174 3.83 -10.86 10.13
N ILE A 175 3.71 -11.08 11.42
CA ILE A 175 4.19 -12.25 12.14
C ILE A 175 3.06 -12.74 13.03
N ASP A 176 2.66 -14.01 12.93
CA ASP A 176 1.51 -14.58 13.65
C ASP A 176 0.22 -13.75 13.48
N ASN A 177 -0.01 -13.27 12.29
CA ASN A 177 -1.16 -12.41 11.94
C ASN A 177 -1.22 -11.09 12.74
N GLN A 178 -0.09 -10.64 13.29
CA GLN A 178 0.06 -9.34 13.96
C GLN A 178 0.93 -8.42 13.13
N LEU A 179 0.56 -7.13 13.13
CA LEU A 179 1.26 -6.07 12.41
C LEU A 179 2.31 -5.40 13.29
N TYR A 180 3.53 -5.32 12.77
CA TYR A 180 4.64 -4.59 13.40
C TYR A 180 5.21 -3.58 12.40
N PRO A 181 5.25 -2.27 12.71
CA PRO A 181 5.93 -1.31 11.86
C PRO A 181 7.36 -1.77 11.53
N ALA A 182 7.77 -1.65 10.28
CA ALA A 182 9.06 -2.12 9.80
C ALA A 182 10.21 -1.22 10.29
N ASN A 183 10.47 -1.25 11.59
CA ASN A 183 11.57 -0.53 12.23
C ASN A 183 12.13 -1.30 13.44
N LYS A 184 13.37 -0.98 13.80
CA LYS A 184 14.10 -1.65 14.88
C LYS A 184 13.38 -1.60 16.24
N LYS A 185 12.73 -0.48 16.55
CA LYS A 185 12.03 -0.29 17.83
C LYS A 185 10.85 -1.25 17.96
N SER A 186 10.06 -1.36 16.92
CA SER A 186 8.88 -2.23 16.90
C SER A 186 9.27 -3.71 16.96
N VAL A 187 10.31 -4.12 16.23
CA VAL A 187 10.81 -5.51 16.27
C VAL A 187 11.37 -5.87 17.65
N LEU A 188 12.09 -4.97 18.29
CA LEU A 188 12.60 -5.20 19.65
C LEU A 188 11.53 -5.25 20.74
N ALA A 189 10.30 -4.85 20.43
CA ALA A 189 9.15 -4.97 21.32
C ALA A 189 8.44 -6.33 21.20
N ILE A 190 8.80 -7.15 20.22
CA ILE A 190 8.26 -8.51 20.06
C ILE A 190 8.82 -9.40 21.17
N GLU A 191 7.94 -10.15 21.81
CA GLU A 191 8.33 -11.10 22.88
C GLU A 191 9.30 -12.15 22.34
N GLY A 192 10.35 -12.46 23.12
CA GLY A 192 11.38 -13.43 22.75
C GLY A 192 12.54 -12.85 21.93
N VAL A 193 12.49 -11.59 21.50
CA VAL A 193 13.57 -10.96 20.74
C VAL A 193 14.64 -10.37 21.68
N ASP A 194 15.80 -11.03 21.76
CA ASP A 194 16.97 -10.49 22.48
C ASP A 194 17.61 -9.34 21.69
N LYS A 195 17.76 -8.19 22.33
CA LYS A 195 18.31 -6.97 21.72
C LYS A 195 19.73 -7.13 21.19
N LYS A 196 20.58 -7.90 21.90
CA LYS A 196 21.98 -8.05 21.53
C LYS A 196 22.10 -8.99 20.32
N VAL A 197 21.45 -10.15 20.40
CA VAL A 197 21.43 -11.14 19.32
C VAL A 197 20.81 -10.55 18.04
N PHE A 198 19.69 -9.86 18.16
CA PHE A 198 19.07 -9.19 17.01
C PHE A 198 19.97 -8.10 16.41
N SER A 199 20.70 -7.33 17.24
CA SER A 199 21.61 -6.32 16.71
C SER A 199 22.82 -6.95 15.98
N GLU A 200 23.28 -8.12 16.41
CA GLU A 200 24.30 -8.91 15.71
C GLU A 200 23.76 -9.47 14.39
N PHE A 201 22.53 -10.00 14.39
CA PHE A 201 21.84 -10.43 13.17
C PHE A 201 21.73 -9.31 12.12
N LEU A 202 21.28 -8.10 12.53
CA LEU A 202 21.18 -6.96 11.63
C LEU A 202 22.51 -6.59 10.98
N LYS A 203 23.61 -6.62 11.75
CA LYS A 203 24.97 -6.31 11.26
C LYS A 203 25.49 -7.39 10.32
N SER A 204 25.36 -8.66 10.71
CA SER A 204 25.88 -9.79 9.93
C SER A 204 25.20 -9.93 8.56
N ASN A 205 23.96 -9.51 8.45
CA ASN A 205 23.17 -9.60 7.21
C ASN A 205 23.08 -8.27 6.45
N ASP A 206 23.78 -7.21 6.87
CA ASP A 206 23.75 -5.85 6.28
C ASP A 206 22.31 -5.37 6.00
N ILE A 207 21.44 -5.51 6.99
CA ILE A 207 19.99 -5.25 6.86
C ILE A 207 19.69 -3.77 6.62
N LYS A 208 19.01 -3.48 5.52
CA LYS A 208 18.50 -2.16 5.15
C LYS A 208 16.98 -2.11 5.32
N TRP A 209 16.49 -1.30 6.23
CA TRP A 209 15.07 -1.21 6.60
C TRP A 209 14.14 -0.71 5.49
N LYS A 210 14.67 -0.18 4.39
CA LYS A 210 13.90 0.25 3.22
C LYS A 210 13.81 -0.82 2.13
N GLU A 211 14.62 -1.87 2.23
CA GLU A 211 14.67 -2.95 1.23
C GLU A 211 13.75 -4.09 1.64
N VAL A 212 12.73 -4.35 0.84
CA VAL A 212 11.72 -5.39 1.12
C VAL A 212 12.37 -6.77 1.31
N VAL A 213 13.38 -7.10 0.51
CA VAL A 213 14.11 -8.37 0.62
C VAL A 213 14.80 -8.53 1.99
N ASP A 214 15.31 -7.45 2.55
CA ASP A 214 15.93 -7.47 3.88
C ASP A 214 14.88 -7.55 4.99
N LEU A 215 13.72 -6.95 4.79
CA LEU A 215 12.59 -7.07 5.72
C LEU A 215 12.07 -8.52 5.78
N VAL A 216 12.07 -9.25 4.67
CA VAL A 216 11.74 -10.71 4.67
C VAL A 216 12.72 -11.48 5.55
N LYS A 217 14.03 -11.18 5.49
CA LYS A 217 15.02 -11.83 6.38
C LYS A 217 14.71 -11.58 7.86
N ILE A 218 14.22 -10.38 8.20
CA ILE A 218 13.79 -10.07 9.57
C ILE A 218 12.57 -10.92 9.94
N VAL A 219 11.57 -11.01 9.07
CA VAL A 219 10.38 -11.87 9.30
C VAL A 219 10.81 -13.30 9.55
N ASP A 220 11.62 -13.89 8.67
CA ASP A 220 12.11 -15.26 8.79
C ASP A 220 12.95 -15.49 10.06
N TYR A 221 13.77 -14.50 10.44
CA TYR A 221 14.53 -14.55 11.67
C TYR A 221 13.61 -14.60 12.91
N ILE A 222 12.64 -13.68 12.99
CA ILE A 222 11.73 -13.62 14.16
C ILE A 222 10.87 -14.89 14.26
N THR A 223 10.33 -15.38 13.14
CA THR A 223 9.53 -16.62 13.13
C THR A 223 10.36 -17.85 13.53
N SER A 224 11.67 -17.84 13.26
CA SER A 224 12.58 -18.91 13.68
C SER A 224 12.90 -18.95 15.18
N LEU A 225 12.59 -17.88 15.93
CA LEU A 225 12.79 -17.81 17.38
C LEU A 225 11.68 -18.50 18.18
N LYS A 226 10.59 -18.87 17.51
CA LYS A 226 9.40 -19.50 18.09
C LYS A 226 9.41 -21.01 17.85
#